data_bb5a53daea570ec135cdcb3c27f73563
#
_entry.id   bb5a53daea570ec135cdcb3c27f73563
#
_cell.length_a   1.000
_cell.length_b   1.000
_cell.length_c   1.000
_cell.angle_alpha   90.00
_cell.angle_beta   90.00
_cell.angle_gamma   90.00
#
_symmetry.space_group_name_H-M   'P 1'
#
loop_
_entity.id
_entity.type
_entity.pdbx_description
1 polymer ?
#
loop_
_entity_poly.entity_id
_entity_poly.type
_entity_poly.pdbx_seq_one_letter_code
_entity_poly.pdbx_strand_id
1 'polypeptide(L)'
;FMNQIDQYAEKFARINPDDINAIEKQVLELVNAGKLSEAIELYNKSGIITQAREKLSQKTKAEEDIDKLAETMYRYADLCALTGGMENEKKANDAYKFVAEALPDRFTYVFKYALQKIGLEDSDTMEWLDKCQKLSFDEKSLVQVLNIKSTLARHHQKDYIKALEYDINALEILSNKNISMPSGDYYAIYHQTFFSMGKTYEAMNEFKEAKEIYEDQIKEISEEIADSDNQLFINIQSSQLANIYSSLTD
;
A
#
# COMPACT_ATOMS: atom_id res chain seq x y z
N PHE A 1 10.65 -10.63 3.75
CA PHE A 1 11.80 -9.79 3.31
C PHE A 1 12.17 -10.06 1.84
N MET A 2 12.36 -11.32 1.41
CA MET A 2 12.65 -11.67 0.00
C MET A 2 11.54 -11.21 -0.94
N ASN A 3 10.26 -11.50 -0.63
CA ASN A 3 9.11 -11.07 -1.43
C ASN A 3 8.99 -9.54 -1.60
N GLN A 4 9.47 -8.75 -0.63
CA GLN A 4 9.47 -7.29 -0.75
C GLN A 4 10.55 -6.82 -1.74
N ILE A 5 11.74 -7.40 -1.69
CA ILE A 5 12.83 -7.07 -2.64
C ILE A 5 12.39 -7.40 -4.07
N ASP A 6 11.77 -8.57 -4.28
CA ASP A 6 11.28 -8.97 -5.60
C ASP A 6 10.18 -8.02 -6.11
N GLN A 7 9.22 -7.61 -5.26
CA GLN A 7 8.20 -6.63 -5.63
C GLN A 7 8.78 -5.27 -5.99
N TYR A 8 9.86 -4.84 -5.32
CA TYR A 8 10.53 -3.59 -5.64
C TYR A 8 11.37 -3.70 -6.90
N ALA A 9 12.05 -4.81 -7.12
CA ALA A 9 12.76 -5.10 -8.37
C ALA A 9 11.79 -5.08 -9.57
N GLU A 10 10.59 -5.67 -9.42
CA GLU A 10 9.54 -5.58 -10.44
C GLU A 10 9.04 -4.16 -10.68
N LYS A 11 8.85 -3.35 -9.63
CA LYS A 11 8.47 -1.94 -9.78
C LYS A 11 9.53 -1.14 -10.53
N PHE A 12 10.80 -1.33 -10.18
CA PHE A 12 11.90 -0.69 -10.89
C PHE A 12 12.06 -1.21 -12.32
N ALA A 13 11.82 -2.49 -12.58
CA ALA A 13 11.88 -3.08 -13.93
C ALA A 13 10.78 -2.55 -14.87
N ARG A 14 9.66 -2.05 -14.33
CA ARG A 14 8.56 -1.45 -15.12
C ARG A 14 8.79 0.02 -15.48
N ILE A 15 9.85 0.65 -14.95
CA ILE A 15 10.19 2.02 -15.30
C ILE A 15 10.69 2.06 -16.73
N ASN A 16 10.05 2.87 -17.57
CA ASN A 16 10.55 3.09 -18.94
C ASN A 16 11.93 3.75 -18.88
N PRO A 17 13.00 3.14 -19.45
CA PRO A 17 14.34 3.70 -19.38
C PRO A 17 14.48 5.09 -19.99
N ASP A 18 13.55 5.51 -20.85
CA ASP A 18 13.56 6.82 -21.49
C ASP A 18 13.00 7.92 -20.59
N ASP A 19 12.25 7.56 -19.55
CA ASP A 19 11.64 8.51 -18.60
C ASP A 19 12.52 8.81 -17.38
N ILE A 20 13.65 8.12 -17.24
CA ILE A 20 14.56 8.27 -16.09
C ILE A 20 15.85 8.99 -16.49
N ASN A 21 16.35 9.84 -15.61
CA ASN A 21 17.63 10.52 -15.81
C ASN A 21 18.83 9.54 -15.64
N ALA A 22 20.03 10.01 -16.01
CA ALA A 22 21.25 9.17 -15.99
C ALA A 22 21.59 8.65 -14.58
N ILE A 23 21.26 9.39 -13.51
CA ILE A 23 21.48 8.97 -12.13
C ILE A 23 20.53 7.84 -11.76
N GLU A 24 19.25 7.98 -12.10
CA GLU A 24 18.26 6.94 -11.82
C GLU A 24 18.54 5.64 -12.58
N LYS A 25 19.13 5.68 -13.79
CA LYS A 25 19.59 4.49 -14.50
C LYS A 25 20.66 3.74 -13.69
N GLN A 26 21.66 4.45 -13.16
CA GLN A 26 22.69 3.86 -12.32
C GLN A 26 22.14 3.32 -10.99
N VAL A 27 21.19 4.04 -10.39
CA VAL A 27 20.47 3.56 -9.19
C VAL A 27 19.75 2.25 -9.48
N LEU A 28 19.05 2.16 -10.62
CA LEU A 28 18.36 0.94 -11.04
C LEU A 28 19.32 -0.24 -11.21
N GLU A 29 20.49 -0.03 -11.82
CA GLU A 29 21.52 -1.05 -11.94
C GLU A 29 22.01 -1.56 -10.57
N LEU A 30 22.23 -0.65 -9.62
CA LEU A 30 22.64 -0.99 -8.25
C LEU A 30 21.53 -1.76 -7.50
N VAL A 31 20.26 -1.36 -7.65
CA VAL A 31 19.12 -2.06 -7.06
C VAL A 31 19.01 -3.49 -7.62
N ASN A 32 19.10 -3.65 -8.94
CA ASN A 32 19.07 -4.97 -9.58
C ASN A 32 20.25 -5.87 -9.19
N ALA A 33 21.39 -5.26 -8.81
CA ALA A 33 22.53 -5.98 -8.25
C ALA A 33 22.42 -6.26 -6.73
N GLY A 34 21.32 -5.91 -6.09
CA GLY A 34 21.11 -6.05 -4.64
C GLY A 34 21.90 -5.05 -3.77
N LYS A 35 22.49 -4.00 -4.37
CA LYS A 35 23.37 -3.03 -3.72
C LYS A 35 22.61 -1.79 -3.24
N LEU A 36 21.62 -2.00 -2.37
CA LEU A 36 20.69 -0.95 -1.94
C LEU A 36 21.37 0.24 -1.25
N SER A 37 22.37 -0.03 -0.40
CA SER A 37 23.12 1.01 0.30
C SER A 37 23.92 1.90 -0.68
N GLU A 38 24.54 1.29 -1.70
CA GLU A 38 25.26 2.03 -2.75
C GLU A 38 24.30 2.89 -3.59
N ALA A 39 23.09 2.40 -3.87
CA ALA A 39 22.04 3.14 -4.56
C ALA A 39 21.59 4.39 -3.78
N ILE A 40 21.39 4.28 -2.47
CA ILE A 40 21.07 5.42 -1.60
C ILE A 40 22.22 6.42 -1.57
N GLU A 41 23.45 5.93 -1.46
CA GLU A 41 24.65 6.80 -1.45
C GLU A 41 24.77 7.58 -2.76
N LEU A 42 24.48 6.95 -3.91
CA LEU A 42 24.45 7.60 -5.20
C LEU A 42 23.40 8.72 -5.28
N TYR A 43 22.18 8.49 -4.80
CA TYR A 43 21.15 9.54 -4.69
C TYR A 43 21.65 10.72 -3.85
N ASN A 44 22.23 10.46 -2.68
CA ASN A 44 22.74 11.50 -1.79
C ASN A 44 23.89 12.31 -2.41
N LYS A 45 24.86 11.63 -3.07
CA LYS A 45 26.02 12.27 -3.70
C LYS A 45 25.67 13.07 -4.95
N SER A 46 24.66 12.63 -5.69
CA SER A 46 24.24 13.29 -6.94
C SER A 46 23.58 14.65 -6.73
N GLY A 47 23.08 14.92 -5.51
CA GLY A 47 22.33 16.14 -5.20
C GLY A 47 20.91 16.19 -5.81
N ILE A 48 20.48 15.13 -6.53
CA ILE A 48 19.18 15.11 -7.22
C ILE A 48 18.00 15.24 -6.24
N ILE A 49 18.12 14.65 -5.06
CA ILE A 49 17.08 14.75 -4.00
C ILE A 49 16.97 16.18 -3.49
N THR A 50 18.09 16.87 -3.29
CA THR A 50 18.10 18.29 -2.89
C THR A 50 17.48 19.17 -3.96
N GLN A 51 17.84 18.97 -5.23
CA GLN A 51 17.26 19.71 -6.35
C GLN A 51 15.75 19.43 -6.52
N ALA A 52 15.30 18.19 -6.36
CA ALA A 52 13.89 17.83 -6.41
C ALA A 52 13.11 18.55 -5.29
N ARG A 53 13.63 18.55 -4.08
CA ARG A 53 13.04 19.24 -2.92
C ARG A 53 12.92 20.76 -3.15
N GLU A 54 13.97 21.40 -3.64
CA GLU A 54 13.95 22.84 -3.95
C GLU A 54 12.92 23.18 -5.03
N LYS A 55 12.86 22.39 -6.11
CA LYS A 55 11.91 22.60 -7.21
C LYS A 55 10.46 22.36 -6.80
N LEU A 56 10.19 21.33 -6.00
CA LEU A 56 8.84 21.06 -5.46
C LEU A 56 8.39 22.19 -4.53
N SER A 57 9.28 22.73 -3.71
CA SER A 57 8.94 23.84 -2.79
C SER A 57 8.62 25.15 -3.51
N GLN A 58 9.17 25.36 -4.71
CA GLN A 58 8.96 26.59 -5.49
C GLN A 58 7.66 26.60 -6.30
N LYS A 59 6.93 25.48 -6.44
CA LYS A 59 5.66 25.32 -7.21
C LYS A 59 5.63 26.00 -8.60
N THR A 60 6.78 26.11 -9.28
CA THR A 60 6.94 26.98 -10.46
C THR A 60 7.00 26.27 -11.80
N LYS A 61 6.69 24.95 -11.88
CA LYS A 61 6.81 24.20 -13.13
C LYS A 61 5.49 23.56 -13.59
N ALA A 62 5.45 23.21 -14.88
CA ALA A 62 4.37 22.44 -15.46
C ALA A 62 4.08 21.18 -14.62
N GLU A 63 2.83 20.76 -14.52
CA GLU A 63 2.38 19.65 -13.65
C GLU A 63 3.19 18.37 -13.88
N GLU A 64 3.55 18.08 -15.12
CA GLU A 64 4.33 16.89 -15.50
C GLU A 64 5.74 16.86 -14.90
N ASP A 65 6.41 18.01 -14.81
CA ASP A 65 7.73 18.14 -14.19
C ASP A 65 7.64 17.96 -12.66
N ILE A 66 6.54 18.40 -12.05
CA ILE A 66 6.30 18.25 -10.61
C ILE A 66 6.10 16.78 -10.25
N ASP A 67 5.31 16.05 -11.01
CA ASP A 67 5.07 14.61 -10.78
C ASP A 67 6.37 13.80 -10.95
N LYS A 68 7.20 14.09 -11.96
CA LYS A 68 8.52 13.43 -12.12
C LYS A 68 9.46 13.68 -10.93
N LEU A 69 9.46 14.89 -10.39
CA LEU A 69 10.27 15.22 -9.21
C LEU A 69 9.76 14.53 -7.94
N ALA A 70 8.44 14.46 -7.78
CA ALA A 70 7.80 13.74 -6.68
C ALA A 70 8.10 12.24 -6.76
N GLU A 71 8.04 11.64 -7.94
CA GLU A 71 8.42 10.23 -8.17
C GLU A 71 9.89 9.96 -7.82
N THR A 72 10.82 10.88 -8.15
CA THR A 72 12.23 10.75 -7.77
C THR A 72 12.42 10.76 -6.25
N MET A 73 11.78 11.71 -5.56
CA MET A 73 11.78 11.77 -4.09
C MET A 73 11.20 10.52 -3.47
N TYR A 74 10.18 9.99 -4.10
CA TYR A 74 9.44 8.84 -3.69
C TYR A 74 10.27 7.55 -3.80
N ARG A 75 10.93 7.32 -4.96
CA ARG A 75 11.86 6.20 -5.15
C ARG A 75 13.01 6.22 -4.14
N TYR A 76 13.52 7.41 -3.81
CA TYR A 76 14.51 7.56 -2.75
C TYR A 76 13.95 7.12 -1.39
N ALA A 77 12.72 7.52 -1.04
CA ALA A 77 12.07 7.12 0.20
C ALA A 77 11.85 5.60 0.27
N ASP A 78 11.37 4.99 -0.83
CA ASP A 78 11.19 3.54 -0.95
C ASP A 78 12.52 2.80 -0.72
N LEU A 79 13.63 3.25 -1.31
CA LEU A 79 14.95 2.67 -1.10
C LEU A 79 15.43 2.77 0.35
N CYS A 80 15.22 3.92 0.98
CA CYS A 80 15.55 4.11 2.38
C CYS A 80 14.75 3.15 3.28
N ALA A 81 13.45 3.03 3.05
CA ALA A 81 12.57 2.12 3.80
C ALA A 81 12.99 0.65 3.64
N LEU A 82 13.35 0.23 2.42
CA LEU A 82 13.84 -1.12 2.13
C LEU A 82 15.16 -1.46 2.81
N THR A 83 16.05 -0.49 2.86
CA THR A 83 17.38 -0.72 3.45
C THR A 83 17.28 -0.89 4.97
N GLY A 84 16.23 -0.34 5.59
CA GLY A 84 15.98 -0.43 7.02
C GLY A 84 16.98 0.34 7.88
N GLY A 85 16.80 0.23 9.20
CA GLY A 85 17.59 0.94 10.20
C GLY A 85 17.08 2.34 10.48
N MET A 86 17.17 2.78 11.74
CA MET A 86 16.55 4.03 12.24
C MET A 86 16.84 5.27 11.40
N GLU A 87 18.06 5.42 10.89
CA GLU A 87 18.44 6.59 10.08
C GLU A 87 17.73 6.57 8.72
N ASN A 88 17.69 5.41 8.06
CA ASN A 88 17.03 5.27 6.76
C ASN A 88 15.50 5.35 6.89
N GLU A 89 14.93 4.79 7.94
CA GLU A 89 13.50 4.92 8.25
C GLU A 89 13.11 6.38 8.44
N LYS A 90 13.94 7.16 9.16
CA LYS A 90 13.74 8.61 9.29
C LYS A 90 13.82 9.33 7.94
N LYS A 91 14.83 9.01 7.11
CA LYS A 91 14.98 9.60 5.77
C LYS A 91 13.77 9.27 4.87
N ALA A 92 13.28 8.04 4.93
CA ALA A 92 12.09 7.61 4.20
C ALA A 92 10.88 8.42 4.63
N ASN A 93 10.61 8.49 5.94
CA ASN A 93 9.49 9.23 6.50
C ASN A 93 9.54 10.72 6.13
N ASP A 94 10.71 11.35 6.27
CA ASP A 94 10.88 12.76 5.93
C ASP A 94 10.65 13.04 4.43
N ALA A 95 11.06 12.13 3.56
CA ALA A 95 10.86 12.26 2.12
C ALA A 95 9.39 12.04 1.72
N TYR A 96 8.72 11.00 2.24
CA TYR A 96 7.29 10.78 2.01
C TYR A 96 6.45 11.95 2.52
N LYS A 97 6.72 12.42 3.74
CA LYS A 97 6.05 13.58 4.34
C LYS A 97 6.18 14.81 3.46
N PHE A 98 7.41 15.12 3.05
CA PHE A 98 7.68 16.28 2.22
C PHE A 98 6.87 16.26 0.92
N VAL A 99 6.81 15.11 0.22
CA VAL A 99 6.04 15.00 -1.03
C VAL A 99 4.55 15.12 -0.76
N ALA A 100 4.01 14.46 0.28
CA ALA A 100 2.60 14.53 0.63
C ALA A 100 2.15 15.95 1.04
N GLU A 101 3.03 16.73 1.69
CA GLU A 101 2.76 18.13 2.05
C GLU A 101 2.91 19.08 0.85
N ALA A 102 3.83 18.80 -0.08
CA ALA A 102 4.00 19.57 -1.30
C ALA A 102 2.86 19.37 -2.30
N LEU A 103 2.30 18.15 -2.36
CA LEU A 103 1.24 17.74 -3.27
C LEU A 103 0.03 17.15 -2.50
N PRO A 104 -0.65 17.97 -1.67
CA PRO A 104 -1.66 17.51 -0.73
C PRO A 104 -2.97 17.06 -1.38
N ASP A 105 -3.14 17.33 -2.66
CA ASP A 105 -4.27 16.98 -3.53
C ASP A 105 -4.03 15.71 -4.35
N ARG A 106 -2.85 15.12 -4.27
CA ARG A 106 -2.51 13.89 -4.99
C ARG A 106 -2.65 12.67 -4.08
N PHE A 107 -3.72 11.90 -4.27
CA PHE A 107 -4.04 10.70 -3.48
C PHE A 107 -2.83 9.79 -3.28
N THR A 108 -2.12 9.44 -4.35
CA THR A 108 -1.00 8.48 -4.30
C THR A 108 0.06 8.86 -3.26
N TYR A 109 0.46 10.13 -3.21
CA TYR A 109 1.52 10.59 -2.30
C TYR A 109 1.03 10.69 -0.86
N VAL A 110 -0.19 11.21 -0.68
CA VAL A 110 -0.83 11.31 0.65
C VAL A 110 -1.06 9.92 1.23
N PHE A 111 -1.55 8.98 0.41
CA PHE A 111 -1.85 7.61 0.84
C PHE A 111 -0.60 6.85 1.28
N LYS A 112 0.48 6.95 0.51
CA LYS A 112 1.72 6.27 0.87
C LYS A 112 2.38 6.85 2.12
N TYR A 113 2.31 8.16 2.34
CA TYR A 113 2.74 8.72 3.61
C TYR A 113 1.88 8.21 4.77
N ALA A 114 0.56 8.14 4.60
CA ALA A 114 -0.33 7.54 5.59
C ALA A 114 0.04 6.09 5.92
N LEU A 115 0.39 5.27 4.91
CA LEU A 115 0.87 3.90 5.10
C LEU A 115 2.18 3.84 5.90
N GLN A 116 3.12 4.72 5.63
CA GLN A 116 4.38 4.79 6.37
C GLN A 116 4.14 5.10 7.86
N LYS A 117 3.19 5.99 8.16
CA LYS A 117 2.85 6.37 9.54
C LYS A 117 2.24 5.22 10.34
N ILE A 118 1.55 4.29 9.71
CA ILE A 118 1.03 3.09 10.39
C ILE A 118 2.18 2.28 11.02
N GLY A 119 3.26 2.08 10.27
CA GLY A 119 4.45 1.37 10.76
C GLY A 119 5.17 2.07 11.93
N LEU A 120 4.95 3.38 12.09
CA LEU A 120 5.54 4.20 13.15
C LEU A 120 4.61 4.39 14.36
N GLU A 121 3.39 3.84 14.32
CA GLU A 121 2.35 4.00 15.35
C GLU A 121 2.04 5.47 15.70
N ASP A 122 2.11 6.36 14.69
CA ASP A 122 2.00 7.79 14.88
C ASP A 122 0.54 8.21 15.10
N SER A 123 0.32 9.09 16.09
CA SER A 123 -1.01 9.49 16.57
C SER A 123 -1.87 10.22 15.54
N ASP A 124 -1.27 10.85 14.52
CA ASP A 124 -1.99 11.57 13.47
C ASP A 124 -2.25 10.72 12.21
N THR A 125 -1.94 9.42 12.24
CA THR A 125 -2.15 8.50 11.11
C THR A 125 -3.60 8.52 10.61
N MET A 126 -4.57 8.56 11.53
CA MET A 126 -5.98 8.61 11.17
C MET A 126 -6.36 9.90 10.41
N GLU A 127 -5.77 11.04 10.75
CA GLU A 127 -6.00 12.30 10.04
C GLU A 127 -5.51 12.23 8.59
N TRP A 128 -4.37 11.56 8.36
CA TRP A 128 -3.85 11.33 7.01
C TRP A 128 -4.71 10.36 6.22
N LEU A 129 -5.26 9.33 6.85
CA LEU A 129 -6.23 8.42 6.22
C LEU A 129 -7.56 9.14 5.90
N ASP A 130 -8.00 10.08 6.75
CA ASP A 130 -9.18 10.93 6.46
C ASP A 130 -8.95 11.85 5.24
N LYS A 131 -7.73 12.36 5.07
CA LYS A 131 -7.34 13.08 3.85
C LYS A 131 -7.38 12.15 2.64
N CYS A 132 -6.81 10.94 2.75
CA CYS A 132 -6.85 9.95 1.68
C CYS A 132 -8.29 9.61 1.26
N GLN A 133 -9.18 9.42 2.23
CA GLN A 133 -10.58 9.11 1.95
C GLN A 133 -11.27 10.23 1.15
N LYS A 134 -10.97 11.50 1.47
CA LYS A 134 -11.50 12.65 0.72
C LYS A 134 -10.91 12.79 -0.68
N LEU A 135 -9.68 12.30 -0.89
CA LEU A 135 -8.96 12.34 -2.16
C LEU A 135 -9.21 11.09 -3.01
N SER A 136 -9.86 10.06 -2.47
CA SER A 136 -10.17 8.84 -3.23
C SER A 136 -11.03 9.18 -4.43
N PHE A 137 -10.55 8.79 -5.60
CA PHE A 137 -11.14 9.16 -6.90
C PHE A 137 -11.88 7.98 -7.56
N ASP A 138 -11.73 6.78 -7.02
CA ASP A 138 -12.40 5.57 -7.45
C ASP A 138 -12.74 4.66 -6.25
N GLU A 139 -13.58 3.67 -6.49
CA GLU A 139 -14.02 2.72 -5.48
C GLU A 139 -12.87 1.89 -4.91
N LYS A 140 -11.88 1.54 -5.75
CA LYS A 140 -10.69 0.77 -5.31
C LYS A 140 -9.90 1.53 -4.26
N SER A 141 -9.57 2.78 -4.53
CA SER A 141 -8.81 3.63 -3.58
C SER A 141 -9.59 3.88 -2.30
N LEU A 142 -10.91 4.07 -2.41
CA LEU A 142 -11.76 4.26 -1.23
C LEU A 142 -11.81 3.02 -0.35
N VAL A 143 -12.03 1.84 -0.92
CA VAL A 143 -12.05 0.57 -0.18
C VAL A 143 -10.70 0.27 0.46
N GLN A 144 -9.59 0.52 -0.24
CA GLN A 144 -8.26 0.37 0.34
C GLN A 144 -8.06 1.25 1.59
N VAL A 145 -8.50 2.50 1.55
CA VAL A 145 -8.42 3.39 2.72
C VAL A 145 -9.29 2.86 3.87
N LEU A 146 -10.51 2.39 3.59
CA LEU A 146 -11.41 1.84 4.60
C LEU A 146 -10.81 0.58 5.27
N ASN A 147 -10.24 -0.33 4.50
CA ASN A 147 -9.59 -1.52 5.03
C ASN A 147 -8.41 -1.19 5.95
N ILE A 148 -7.64 -0.15 5.61
CA ILE A 148 -6.54 0.33 6.47
C ILE A 148 -7.09 0.97 7.74
N LYS A 149 -8.15 1.77 7.65
CA LYS A 149 -8.81 2.36 8.82
C LYS A 149 -9.37 1.28 9.75
N SER A 150 -9.97 0.22 9.20
CA SER A 150 -10.42 -0.94 9.97
C SER A 150 -9.27 -1.59 10.74
N THR A 151 -8.16 -1.86 10.05
CA THR A 151 -6.97 -2.43 10.67
C THR A 151 -6.42 -1.55 11.81
N LEU A 152 -6.36 -0.24 11.60
CA LEU A 152 -5.88 0.71 12.59
C LEU A 152 -6.82 0.77 13.81
N ALA A 153 -8.14 0.84 13.58
CA ALA A 153 -9.14 0.83 14.62
C ALA A 153 -9.04 -0.45 15.48
N ARG A 154 -8.88 -1.61 14.84
CA ARG A 154 -8.74 -2.91 15.51
C ARG A 154 -7.45 -3.02 16.32
N HIS A 155 -6.30 -2.75 15.73
CA HIS A 155 -5.00 -3.04 16.35
C HIS A 155 -4.53 -1.96 17.31
N HIS A 156 -4.66 -0.68 16.94
CA HIS A 156 -4.09 0.42 17.71
C HIS A 156 -5.12 1.07 18.67
N GLN A 157 -6.36 1.26 18.21
CA GLN A 157 -7.39 1.94 19.00
C GLN A 157 -8.20 0.96 19.84
N LYS A 158 -8.21 -0.35 19.51
CA LYS A 158 -9.08 -1.37 20.10
C LYS A 158 -10.57 -1.04 19.97
N ASP A 159 -10.91 -0.22 18.97
CA ASP A 159 -12.29 0.16 18.63
C ASP A 159 -12.85 -0.80 17.58
N TYR A 160 -13.27 -1.97 18.05
CA TYR A 160 -13.74 -3.06 17.19
C TYR A 160 -15.05 -2.73 16.47
N ILE A 161 -15.91 -1.94 17.11
CA ILE A 161 -17.17 -1.51 16.47
C ILE A 161 -16.87 -0.64 15.26
N LYS A 162 -15.95 0.30 15.42
CA LYS A 162 -15.54 1.18 14.32
C LYS A 162 -14.76 0.43 13.22
N ALA A 163 -13.99 -0.58 13.60
CA ALA A 163 -13.36 -1.47 12.64
C ALA A 163 -14.41 -2.17 11.77
N LEU A 164 -15.45 -2.77 12.38
CA LEU A 164 -16.55 -3.38 11.65
C LEU A 164 -17.32 -2.39 10.77
N GLU A 165 -17.55 -1.17 11.23
CA GLU A 165 -18.20 -0.12 10.43
C GLU A 165 -17.39 0.17 9.14
N TYR A 166 -16.07 0.25 9.23
CA TYR A 166 -15.22 0.42 8.04
C TYR A 166 -15.26 -0.78 7.10
N ASP A 167 -15.22 -2.00 7.63
CA ASP A 167 -15.29 -3.23 6.83
C ASP A 167 -16.66 -3.33 6.12
N ILE A 168 -17.77 -3.06 6.81
CA ILE A 168 -19.12 -3.05 6.24
C ILE A 168 -19.23 -1.99 5.14
N ASN A 169 -18.77 -0.77 5.38
CA ASN A 169 -18.79 0.29 4.36
C ASN A 169 -17.97 -0.11 3.12
N ALA A 170 -16.83 -0.77 3.29
CA ALA A 170 -16.03 -1.30 2.19
C ALA A 170 -16.79 -2.37 1.39
N LEU A 171 -17.47 -3.30 2.07
CA LEU A 171 -18.28 -4.34 1.42
C LEU A 171 -19.51 -3.76 0.71
N GLU A 172 -20.16 -2.73 1.26
CA GLU A 172 -21.25 -2.01 0.59
C GLU A 172 -20.81 -1.40 -0.75
N ILE A 173 -19.63 -0.78 -0.77
CA ILE A 173 -19.04 -0.26 -2.00
C ILE A 173 -18.80 -1.40 -2.99
N LEU A 174 -18.18 -2.50 -2.55
CA LEU A 174 -17.85 -3.66 -3.38
C LEU A 174 -19.09 -4.39 -3.87
N SER A 175 -20.22 -4.34 -3.16
CA SER A 175 -21.48 -4.97 -3.59
C SER A 175 -22.20 -4.21 -4.72
N ASN A 176 -21.74 -3.01 -5.06
CA ASN A 176 -22.33 -2.24 -6.16
C ASN A 176 -22.00 -2.86 -7.52
N LYS A 177 -23.02 -3.31 -8.25
CA LYS A 177 -22.88 -3.99 -9.55
C LYS A 177 -22.23 -3.13 -10.66
N ASN A 178 -22.06 -1.84 -10.44
CA ASN A 178 -21.47 -0.90 -11.42
C ASN A 178 -20.01 -0.56 -11.14
N ILE A 179 -19.34 -1.33 -10.28
CA ILE A 179 -17.92 -1.10 -9.97
C ILE A 179 -17.07 -1.26 -11.22
N SER A 180 -16.29 -0.22 -11.54
CA SER A 180 -15.29 -0.24 -12.60
C SER A 180 -13.93 -0.67 -12.06
N MET A 181 -13.80 -1.95 -11.69
CA MET A 181 -12.57 -2.53 -11.17
C MET A 181 -12.21 -3.79 -11.95
N PRO A 182 -10.92 -4.01 -12.30
CA PRO A 182 -10.49 -5.29 -12.86
C PRO A 182 -10.87 -6.45 -11.95
N SER A 183 -11.35 -7.56 -12.50
CA SER A 183 -11.86 -8.70 -11.71
C SER A 183 -10.84 -9.22 -10.70
N GLY A 184 -9.56 -9.33 -11.05
CA GLY A 184 -8.52 -9.77 -10.12
C GLY A 184 -8.33 -8.83 -8.93
N ASP A 185 -8.38 -7.50 -9.14
CA ASP A 185 -8.31 -6.51 -8.06
C ASP A 185 -9.57 -6.57 -7.18
N TYR A 186 -10.74 -6.76 -7.80
CA TYR A 186 -12.01 -6.88 -7.08
C TYR A 186 -11.98 -8.05 -6.09
N TYR A 187 -11.69 -9.25 -6.57
CA TYR A 187 -11.66 -10.44 -5.71
C TYR A 187 -10.61 -10.33 -4.61
N ALA A 188 -9.41 -9.82 -4.93
CA ALA A 188 -8.36 -9.67 -3.93
C ALA A 188 -8.79 -8.72 -2.79
N ILE A 189 -9.40 -7.58 -3.11
CA ILE A 189 -9.85 -6.61 -2.12
C ILE A 189 -11.10 -7.11 -1.37
N TYR A 190 -12.03 -7.76 -2.06
CA TYR A 190 -13.24 -8.33 -1.48
C TYR A 190 -12.89 -9.35 -0.40
N HIS A 191 -12.09 -10.36 -0.71
CA HIS A 191 -11.67 -11.35 0.27
C HIS A 191 -10.82 -10.78 1.40
N GLN A 192 -9.95 -9.80 1.10
CA GLN A 192 -9.21 -9.10 2.14
C GLN A 192 -10.12 -8.37 3.13
N THR A 193 -11.22 -7.78 2.65
CA THR A 193 -12.18 -7.08 3.52
C THR A 193 -12.92 -8.05 4.43
N PHE A 194 -13.39 -9.18 3.91
CA PHE A 194 -14.00 -10.23 4.73
C PHE A 194 -13.02 -10.83 5.75
N PHE A 195 -11.78 -11.08 5.33
CA PHE A 195 -10.74 -11.54 6.25
C PHE A 195 -10.48 -10.54 7.36
N SER A 196 -10.45 -9.24 7.05
CA SER A 196 -10.35 -8.17 8.06
C SER A 196 -11.52 -8.21 9.04
N MET A 197 -12.74 -8.41 8.56
CA MET A 197 -13.94 -8.51 9.38
C MET A 197 -13.88 -9.73 10.32
N GLY A 198 -13.47 -10.90 9.81
CA GLY A 198 -13.26 -12.11 10.62
C GLY A 198 -12.24 -11.86 11.74
N LYS A 199 -11.12 -11.22 11.43
CA LYS A 199 -10.11 -10.83 12.45
C LYS A 199 -10.64 -9.82 13.47
N THR A 200 -11.61 -9.01 13.11
CA THR A 200 -12.25 -8.10 14.05
C THR A 200 -13.15 -8.86 15.02
N TYR A 201 -13.93 -9.83 14.54
CA TYR A 201 -14.74 -10.72 15.39
C TYR A 201 -13.87 -11.58 16.33
N GLU A 202 -12.75 -12.12 15.85
CA GLU A 202 -11.77 -12.80 16.73
C GLU A 202 -11.30 -11.87 17.87
N ALA A 203 -10.95 -10.63 17.56
CA ALA A 203 -10.50 -9.65 18.54
C ALA A 203 -11.58 -9.26 19.57
N MET A 204 -12.86 -9.44 19.19
CA MET A 204 -14.02 -9.29 20.10
C MET A 204 -14.31 -10.56 20.91
N ASN A 205 -13.60 -11.65 20.67
CA ASN A 205 -13.90 -13.02 21.17
C ASN A 205 -15.22 -13.60 20.64
N GLU A 206 -15.74 -13.08 19.53
CA GLU A 206 -16.92 -13.59 18.82
C GLU A 206 -16.47 -14.66 17.80
N PHE A 207 -15.92 -15.77 18.34
CA PHE A 207 -15.25 -16.80 17.53
C PHE A 207 -16.22 -17.54 16.60
N LYS A 208 -17.50 -17.59 16.94
CA LYS A 208 -18.51 -18.24 16.08
C LYS A 208 -18.72 -17.44 14.81
N GLU A 209 -18.88 -16.14 14.92
CA GLU A 209 -19.07 -15.20 13.83
C GLU A 209 -17.82 -15.15 12.93
N ALA A 210 -16.62 -15.11 13.54
CA ALA A 210 -15.36 -15.17 12.82
C ALA A 210 -15.25 -16.46 11.99
N LYS A 211 -15.59 -17.62 12.61
CA LYS A 211 -15.55 -18.92 11.95
C LYS A 211 -16.51 -19.00 10.77
N GLU A 212 -17.75 -18.54 10.93
CA GLU A 212 -18.75 -18.52 9.85
C GLU A 212 -18.24 -17.73 8.64
N ILE A 213 -17.65 -16.53 8.87
CA ILE A 213 -17.05 -15.71 7.81
C ILE A 213 -15.93 -16.46 7.10
N TYR A 214 -15.03 -17.10 7.84
CA TYR A 214 -13.90 -17.82 7.24
C TYR A 214 -14.34 -19.06 6.44
N GLU A 215 -15.31 -19.82 6.95
CA GLU A 215 -15.84 -21.00 6.26
C GLU A 215 -16.54 -20.61 4.94
N ASP A 216 -17.31 -19.53 4.94
CA ASP A 216 -17.95 -18.99 3.74
C ASP A 216 -16.89 -18.53 2.71
N GLN A 217 -15.85 -17.85 3.17
CA GLN A 217 -14.74 -17.42 2.31
C GLN A 217 -13.95 -18.58 1.72
N ILE A 218 -13.66 -19.62 2.51
CA ILE A 218 -12.98 -20.83 2.01
C ILE A 218 -13.77 -21.45 0.86
N LYS A 219 -15.09 -21.54 1.03
CA LYS A 219 -15.96 -22.09 0.00
C LYS A 219 -15.92 -21.25 -1.27
N GLU A 220 -16.14 -19.95 -1.16
CA GLU A 220 -16.18 -19.02 -2.30
C GLU A 220 -14.84 -19.00 -3.07
N ILE A 221 -13.71 -18.84 -2.37
CA ILE A 221 -12.37 -18.86 -2.98
C ILE A 221 -12.09 -20.22 -3.65
N SER A 222 -12.52 -21.33 -3.04
CA SER A 222 -12.30 -22.66 -3.62
C SER A 222 -13.09 -22.85 -4.92
N GLU A 223 -14.33 -22.33 -4.98
CA GLU A 223 -15.15 -22.32 -6.20
C GLU A 223 -14.50 -21.45 -7.28
N GLU A 224 -14.02 -20.25 -6.94
CA GLU A 224 -13.33 -19.35 -7.89
C GLU A 224 -12.04 -19.96 -8.46
N ILE A 225 -11.24 -20.65 -7.63
CA ILE A 225 -10.03 -21.34 -8.09
C ILE A 225 -10.39 -22.47 -9.05
N ALA A 226 -11.45 -23.24 -8.76
CA ALA A 226 -11.86 -24.36 -9.58
C ALA A 226 -12.37 -23.92 -10.97
N ASP A 227 -12.96 -22.73 -11.06
CA ASP A 227 -13.51 -22.17 -12.29
C ASP A 227 -12.49 -21.34 -13.11
N SER A 228 -11.26 -21.16 -12.61
CA SER A 228 -10.26 -20.29 -13.24
C SER A 228 -9.14 -21.04 -13.95
N ASP A 229 -8.89 -20.67 -15.19
CA ASP A 229 -7.69 -21.11 -15.96
C ASP A 229 -6.49 -20.15 -15.80
N ASN A 230 -6.64 -19.04 -15.07
CA ASN A 230 -5.60 -18.04 -14.91
C ASN A 230 -4.67 -18.39 -13.73
N GLN A 231 -3.45 -18.85 -14.04
CA GLN A 231 -2.47 -19.27 -13.04
C GLN A 231 -2.09 -18.17 -12.04
N LEU A 232 -2.00 -16.90 -12.46
CA LEU A 232 -1.71 -15.79 -11.55
C LEU A 232 -2.85 -15.56 -10.55
N PHE A 233 -4.09 -15.61 -11.02
CA PHE A 233 -5.29 -15.51 -10.18
C PHE A 233 -5.33 -16.65 -9.17
N ILE A 234 -5.13 -17.90 -9.63
CA ILE A 234 -5.08 -19.11 -8.78
C ILE A 234 -4.03 -18.95 -7.68
N ASN A 235 -2.83 -18.44 -7.99
CA ASN A 235 -1.77 -18.26 -7.02
C ASN A 235 -2.13 -17.22 -5.95
N ILE A 236 -2.77 -16.11 -6.33
CA ILE A 236 -3.22 -15.08 -5.40
C ILE A 236 -4.30 -15.64 -4.46
N GLN A 237 -5.31 -16.29 -5.00
CA GLN A 237 -6.42 -16.86 -4.22
C GLN A 237 -5.94 -18.00 -3.31
N SER A 238 -5.02 -18.85 -3.76
CA SER A 238 -4.42 -19.90 -2.93
C SER A 238 -3.65 -19.33 -1.74
N SER A 239 -2.98 -18.19 -1.91
CA SER A 239 -2.30 -17.49 -0.81
C SER A 239 -3.30 -16.93 0.22
N GLN A 240 -4.42 -16.38 -0.23
CA GLN A 240 -5.48 -15.90 0.66
C GLN A 240 -6.11 -17.07 1.43
N LEU A 241 -6.39 -18.16 0.75
CA LEU A 241 -6.94 -19.37 1.34
C LEU A 241 -6.02 -19.93 2.46
N ALA A 242 -4.71 -19.95 2.22
CA ALA A 242 -3.75 -20.38 3.23
C ALA A 242 -3.77 -19.49 4.50
N ASN A 243 -3.93 -18.15 4.33
CA ASN A 243 -4.06 -17.23 5.46
C ASN A 243 -5.33 -17.50 6.29
N ILE A 244 -6.45 -17.78 5.62
CA ILE A 244 -7.72 -18.10 6.28
C ILE A 244 -7.62 -19.43 7.05
N TYR A 245 -7.03 -20.47 6.45
CA TYR A 245 -6.81 -21.73 7.15
C TYR A 245 -5.93 -21.60 8.39
N SER A 246 -4.87 -20.79 8.31
CA SER A 246 -4.05 -20.49 9.48
C SER A 246 -4.87 -19.86 10.62
N SER A 247 -5.79 -18.96 10.29
CA SER A 247 -6.65 -18.32 11.29
C SER A 247 -7.70 -19.24 11.92
N LEU A 248 -8.08 -20.32 11.25
CA LEU A 248 -9.03 -21.31 11.81
C LEU A 248 -8.36 -22.33 12.71
N THR A 249 -7.03 -22.46 12.65
CA THR A 249 -6.27 -23.48 13.41
C THR A 249 -5.60 -22.92 14.67
N ASP A 250 -5.52 -21.61 14.81
CA ASP A 250 -5.01 -20.90 16.00
C ASP A 250 -6.16 -20.64 17.02
#